data_f5d4bab7342eb6a318c9f198c1929b5c
#
_entry.id   f5d4bab7342eb6a318c9f198c1929b5c
#
_cell.length_a   1.000
_cell.length_b   1.000
_cell.length_c   1.000
_cell.angle_alpha   90.00
_cell.angle_beta   90.00
_cell.angle_gamma   90.00
#
_symmetry.space_group_name_H-M   'P 1'
#
loop_
_entity.id
_entity.type
_entity.pdbx_description
1 polymer ?
#
loop_
_entity_poly.entity_id
_entity_poly.type
_entity_poly.pdbx_seq_one_letter_code
_entity_poly.pdbx_strand_id
1 'polypeptide(L)'
;MSHFIVSACLATAGALIGELTRRLLARGAHRRDGTEERLRPPSPHLWVPVTTGAALFALGWTFFPERWPMLLVTVPVAVGAVWMSAVDIDVNRLPDVVTLPLLLWAPTTLLLVSLVLPGVSPLNAIAGAAMLAGFLWLLNVASKGGLGLGDVKAGALIGFLAGATSLRSVWLVGMLAFLGALTFVGLSRRRKAVPLGPFLYGAWLIVTVTQGIP
;
A
#
# COMPACT_ATOMS: atom_id res chain seq x y z
N MET A 1 -25.17 0.23 13.95
CA MET A 1 -24.56 1.40 14.63
C MET A 1 -23.08 1.17 14.98
N SER A 2 -22.70 0.01 15.53
CA SER A 2 -21.29 -0.28 15.93
C SER A 2 -20.28 -0.20 14.79
N HIS A 3 -20.57 -0.73 13.60
CA HIS A 3 -19.69 -0.64 12.42
C HIS A 3 -19.34 0.82 12.07
N PHE A 4 -20.38 1.66 11.99
CA PHE A 4 -20.16 3.06 11.63
C PHE A 4 -19.32 3.80 12.66
N ILE A 5 -19.58 3.58 13.95
CA ILE A 5 -18.83 4.24 15.03
C ILE A 5 -17.35 3.84 14.97
N VAL A 6 -17.05 2.53 14.88
CA VAL A 6 -15.68 2.05 14.81
C VAL A 6 -14.97 2.57 13.56
N SER A 7 -15.62 2.50 12.40
CA SER A 7 -15.08 3.02 11.15
C SER A 7 -14.82 4.52 11.20
N ALA A 8 -15.71 5.29 11.81
CA ALA A 8 -15.55 6.74 12.01
C ALA A 8 -14.39 7.06 12.97
N CYS A 9 -14.25 6.29 14.06
CA CYS A 9 -13.11 6.43 14.96
C CYS A 9 -11.78 6.11 14.24
N LEU A 10 -11.73 5.04 13.43
CA LEU A 10 -10.58 4.70 12.64
C LEU A 10 -10.27 5.77 11.58
N ALA A 11 -11.30 6.34 10.94
CA ALA A 11 -11.12 7.45 10.00
C ALA A 11 -10.51 8.68 10.66
N THR A 12 -11.02 9.04 11.84
CA THR A 12 -10.51 10.19 12.60
C THR A 12 -9.06 9.97 13.03
N ALA A 13 -8.76 8.79 13.59
CA ALA A 13 -7.39 8.41 13.93
C ALA A 13 -6.47 8.42 12.69
N GLY A 14 -6.95 7.86 11.58
CA GLY A 14 -6.26 7.87 10.30
C GLY A 14 -5.96 9.26 9.77
N ALA A 15 -6.92 10.19 9.85
CA ALA A 15 -6.72 11.57 9.44
C ALA A 15 -5.67 12.28 10.31
N LEU A 16 -5.67 12.05 11.64
CA LEU A 16 -4.67 12.59 12.55
C LEU A 16 -3.27 12.03 12.27
N ILE A 17 -3.15 10.71 12.07
CA ILE A 17 -1.90 10.05 11.69
C ILE A 17 -1.43 10.57 10.33
N GLY A 18 -2.34 10.72 9.36
CA GLY A 18 -2.06 11.28 8.04
C GLY A 18 -1.58 12.71 8.12
N GLU A 19 -2.14 13.55 8.99
CA GLU A 19 -1.65 14.92 9.21
C GLU A 19 -0.25 14.95 9.83
N LEU A 20 0.03 14.07 10.80
CA LEU A 20 1.37 13.93 11.34
C LEU A 20 2.37 13.48 10.25
N THR A 21 1.99 12.49 9.44
CA THR A 21 2.75 12.01 8.29
C THR A 21 3.03 13.15 7.30
N ARG A 22 2.00 13.94 6.96
CA ARG A 22 2.14 15.11 6.08
C ARG A 22 3.16 16.11 6.62
N ARG A 23 3.13 16.41 7.93
CA ARG A 23 4.09 17.32 8.57
C ARG A 23 5.53 16.77 8.52
N LEU A 24 5.71 15.46 8.70
CA LEU A 24 7.02 14.81 8.57
C LEU A 24 7.54 14.87 7.13
N LEU A 25 6.68 14.61 6.14
CA LEU A 25 7.02 14.73 4.73
C LEU A 25 7.40 16.16 4.34
N ALA A 26 6.71 17.17 4.89
CA ALA A 26 7.01 18.58 4.65
C ALA A 26 8.42 19.00 5.13
N ARG A 27 9.01 18.24 6.08
CA ARG A 27 10.40 18.45 6.51
C ARG A 27 11.44 17.98 5.49
N GLY A 28 11.03 17.22 4.47
CA GLY A 28 11.88 16.76 3.38
C GLY A 28 12.95 15.73 3.77
N ALA A 29 12.83 15.09 4.94
CA ALA A 29 13.82 14.11 5.43
C ALA A 29 13.96 12.86 4.53
N HIS A 30 12.97 12.58 3.67
CA HIS A 30 12.98 11.49 2.70
C HIS A 30 13.79 11.82 1.42
N ARG A 31 14.20 13.08 1.24
CA ARG A 31 14.97 13.56 0.10
C ARG A 31 16.45 13.44 0.38
N ARG A 32 17.26 13.08 -0.62
CA ARG A 32 18.70 12.95 -0.47
C ARG A 32 19.40 14.30 -0.40
N ASP A 33 20.33 14.43 0.54
CA ASP A 33 21.20 15.61 0.65
C ASP A 33 22.10 15.72 -0.59
N GLY A 34 22.35 16.97 -1.02
CA GLY A 34 23.21 17.25 -2.18
C GLY A 34 22.59 16.95 -3.54
N THR A 35 21.31 16.58 -3.62
CA THR A 35 20.61 16.34 -4.89
C THR A 35 19.62 17.49 -5.21
N GLU A 36 19.26 17.60 -6.50
CA GLU A 36 18.23 18.56 -6.95
C GLU A 36 16.89 18.36 -6.23
N GLU A 37 16.64 17.18 -5.66
CA GLU A 37 15.43 16.89 -4.90
C GLU A 37 15.26 17.82 -3.69
N ARG A 38 16.35 18.15 -3.01
CA ARG A 38 16.36 19.07 -1.85
C ARG A 38 16.09 20.51 -2.24
N LEU A 39 16.43 20.90 -3.46
CA LEU A 39 16.26 22.26 -3.97
C LEU A 39 14.80 22.56 -4.38
N ARG A 40 14.00 21.52 -4.60
CA ARG A 40 12.57 21.70 -4.93
C ARG A 40 11.77 22.06 -3.68
N PRO A 41 10.78 22.97 -3.79
CA PRO A 41 9.87 23.23 -2.67
C PRO A 41 9.16 21.94 -2.26
N PRO A 42 8.97 21.68 -0.96
CA PRO A 42 8.25 20.48 -0.51
C PRO A 42 6.81 20.51 -1.01
N SER A 43 6.34 19.38 -1.52
CA SER A 43 4.93 19.23 -1.88
C SER A 43 4.05 19.32 -0.63
N PRO A 44 2.93 20.02 -0.66
CA PRO A 44 2.07 20.19 0.51
C PRO A 44 1.40 18.89 0.98
N HIS A 45 1.31 17.86 0.11
CA HIS A 45 0.73 16.53 0.41
C HIS A 45 -0.63 16.60 1.14
N LEU A 46 -1.48 17.60 0.82
CA LEU A 46 -2.77 17.83 1.50
C LEU A 46 -3.75 16.67 1.40
N TRP A 47 -3.55 15.78 0.42
CA TRP A 47 -4.35 14.59 0.23
C TRP A 47 -4.06 13.47 1.25
N VAL A 48 -2.87 13.46 1.88
CA VAL A 48 -2.42 12.40 2.80
C VAL A 48 -3.35 12.20 3.99
N PRO A 49 -3.78 13.23 4.75
CA PRO A 49 -4.73 13.04 5.85
C PRO A 49 -6.06 12.45 5.39
N VAL A 50 -6.58 12.94 4.25
CA VAL A 50 -7.88 12.51 3.71
C VAL A 50 -7.82 11.06 3.26
N THR A 51 -6.79 10.68 2.51
CA THR A 51 -6.64 9.30 2.00
C THR A 51 -6.37 8.31 3.12
N THR A 52 -5.57 8.69 4.14
CA THR A 52 -5.34 7.82 5.29
C THR A 52 -6.63 7.61 6.07
N GLY A 53 -7.38 8.66 6.34
CA GLY A 53 -8.68 8.58 7.01
C GLY A 53 -9.68 7.73 6.23
N ALA A 54 -9.80 7.95 4.92
CA ALA A 54 -10.68 7.19 4.05
C ALA A 54 -10.30 5.70 3.97
N ALA A 55 -9.00 5.39 3.89
CA ALA A 55 -8.51 4.01 3.87
C ALA A 55 -8.84 3.28 5.17
N LEU A 56 -8.60 3.91 6.33
CA LEU A 56 -8.92 3.31 7.62
C LEU A 56 -10.42 3.19 7.87
N PHE A 57 -11.23 4.15 7.39
CA PHE A 57 -12.68 4.01 7.40
C PHE A 57 -13.12 2.76 6.61
N ALA A 58 -12.63 2.62 5.38
CA ALA A 58 -12.99 1.52 4.50
C ALA A 58 -12.58 0.16 5.09
N LEU A 59 -11.38 0.06 5.67
CA LEU A 59 -10.92 -1.17 6.34
C LEU A 59 -11.76 -1.48 7.59
N GLY A 60 -12.08 -0.47 8.41
CA GLY A 60 -12.96 -0.63 9.56
C GLY A 60 -14.35 -1.13 9.15
N TRP A 61 -14.91 -0.55 8.10
CA TRP A 61 -16.20 -0.97 7.55
C TRP A 61 -16.17 -2.41 7.02
N THR A 62 -15.08 -2.82 6.39
CA THR A 62 -14.93 -4.16 5.79
C THR A 62 -14.70 -5.24 6.84
N PHE A 63 -13.92 -4.96 7.89
CA PHE A 63 -13.46 -6.00 8.80
C PHE A 63 -14.16 -6.04 10.16
N PHE A 64 -14.80 -4.98 10.59
CA PHE A 64 -15.48 -4.97 11.89
C PHE A 64 -16.96 -5.37 11.74
N PRO A 65 -17.56 -6.15 12.70
CA PRO A 65 -16.89 -6.73 13.88
C PRO A 65 -16.33 -8.13 13.65
N GLU A 66 -16.77 -8.88 12.62
CA GLU A 66 -16.53 -10.32 12.50
C GLU A 66 -15.06 -10.65 12.28
N ARG A 67 -14.34 -9.76 11.61
CA ARG A 67 -12.95 -9.96 11.18
C ARG A 67 -11.99 -8.90 11.68
N TRP A 68 -12.32 -8.27 12.82
CA TRP A 68 -11.51 -7.20 13.39
C TRP A 68 -10.00 -7.54 13.55
N PRO A 69 -9.55 -8.82 13.77
CA PRO A 69 -8.12 -9.11 13.84
C PRO A 69 -7.36 -8.77 12.55
N MET A 70 -8.04 -8.74 11.39
CA MET A 70 -7.45 -8.29 10.14
C MET A 70 -7.03 -6.81 10.17
N LEU A 71 -7.65 -6.00 11.01
CA LEU A 71 -7.24 -4.60 11.18
C LEU A 71 -5.82 -4.50 11.75
N LEU A 72 -5.39 -5.45 12.58
CA LEU A 72 -4.00 -5.49 13.09
C LEU A 72 -2.98 -5.63 11.96
N VAL A 73 -3.33 -6.38 10.92
CA VAL A 73 -2.47 -6.57 9.74
C VAL A 73 -2.57 -5.38 8.79
N THR A 74 -3.80 -4.96 8.49
CA THR A 74 -4.06 -4.05 7.36
C THR A 74 -3.90 -2.56 7.71
N VAL A 75 -4.19 -2.14 8.94
CA VAL A 75 -4.10 -0.72 9.36
C VAL A 75 -2.66 -0.19 9.27
N PRO A 76 -1.63 -0.84 9.85
CA PRO A 76 -0.25 -0.36 9.71
C PRO A 76 0.21 -0.33 8.25
N VAL A 77 -0.20 -1.33 7.46
CA VAL A 77 0.12 -1.36 6.02
C VAL A 77 -0.56 -0.22 5.28
N ALA A 78 -1.84 0.07 5.54
CA ALA A 78 -2.54 1.18 4.89
C ALA A 78 -1.91 2.55 5.20
N VAL A 79 -1.54 2.78 6.46
CA VAL A 79 -0.82 4.00 6.88
C VAL A 79 0.52 4.11 6.15
N GLY A 80 1.31 3.04 6.17
CA GLY A 80 2.61 3.00 5.49
C GLY A 80 2.48 3.13 3.97
N ALA A 81 1.43 2.54 3.39
CA ALA A 81 1.13 2.62 1.95
C ALA A 81 0.85 4.06 1.49
N VAL A 82 0.05 4.82 2.24
CA VAL A 82 -0.19 6.25 1.93
C VAL A 82 1.10 7.05 2.06
N TRP A 83 1.91 6.80 3.10
CA TRP A 83 3.20 7.46 3.28
C TRP A 83 4.17 7.13 2.14
N MET A 84 4.33 5.84 1.80
CA MET A 84 5.18 5.39 0.69
C MET A 84 4.70 5.94 -0.65
N SER A 85 3.38 6.02 -0.86
CA SER A 85 2.81 6.64 -2.07
C SER A 85 3.17 8.12 -2.18
N ALA A 86 3.16 8.85 -1.06
CA ALA A 86 3.54 10.27 -1.06
C ALA A 86 5.03 10.45 -1.40
N VAL A 87 5.90 9.60 -0.87
CA VAL A 87 7.33 9.61 -1.17
C VAL A 87 7.58 9.21 -2.63
N ASP A 88 6.89 8.18 -3.13
CA ASP A 88 7.04 7.71 -4.52
C ASP A 88 6.60 8.79 -5.53
N ILE A 89 5.52 9.52 -5.24
CA ILE A 89 5.09 10.66 -6.07
C ILE A 89 6.11 11.81 -6.07
N ASP A 90 6.80 12.03 -4.94
CA ASP A 90 7.78 13.13 -4.79
C ASP A 90 9.13 12.80 -5.42
N VAL A 91 9.67 11.60 -5.14
CA VAL A 91 11.05 11.23 -5.49
C VAL A 91 11.19 9.94 -6.31
N ASN A 92 10.08 9.30 -6.70
CA ASN A 92 10.03 8.01 -7.42
C ASN A 92 10.90 6.93 -6.76
N ARG A 93 10.80 6.81 -5.43
CA ARG A 93 11.49 5.80 -4.62
C ARG A 93 10.63 5.34 -3.46
N LEU A 94 10.69 4.05 -3.19
CA LEU A 94 10.07 3.46 -2.01
C LEU A 94 11.15 3.24 -0.94
N PRO A 95 11.09 3.97 0.19
CA PRO A 95 12.13 3.90 1.21
C PRO A 95 12.03 2.61 2.04
N ASP A 96 13.16 1.95 2.20
CA ASP A 96 13.28 0.70 2.96
C ASP A 96 12.92 0.87 4.45
N VAL A 97 13.06 2.07 4.98
CA VAL A 97 12.74 2.40 6.39
C VAL A 97 11.29 2.08 6.75
N VAL A 98 10.36 2.12 5.80
CA VAL A 98 8.95 1.73 6.03
C VAL A 98 8.64 0.38 5.42
N THR A 99 9.18 0.10 4.21
CA THR A 99 8.86 -1.15 3.51
C THR A 99 9.34 -2.38 4.28
N LEU A 100 10.57 -2.37 4.83
CA LEU A 100 11.13 -3.52 5.54
C LEU A 100 10.39 -3.84 6.86
N PRO A 101 10.09 -2.85 7.75
CA PRO A 101 9.25 -3.13 8.91
C PRO A 101 7.88 -3.71 8.57
N LEU A 102 7.24 -3.23 7.50
CA LEU A 102 5.95 -3.77 7.08
C LEU A 102 6.05 -5.17 6.48
N LEU A 103 7.14 -5.50 5.78
CA LEU A 103 7.44 -6.86 5.30
C LEU A 103 7.70 -7.85 6.44
N LEU A 104 8.09 -7.40 7.62
CA LEU A 104 8.19 -8.21 8.83
C LEU A 104 6.87 -8.26 9.60
N TRP A 105 6.19 -7.12 9.73
CA TRP A 105 4.94 -7.00 10.46
C TRP A 105 3.81 -7.81 9.85
N ALA A 106 3.58 -7.67 8.53
CA ALA A 106 2.45 -8.29 7.88
C ALA A 106 2.47 -9.84 7.96
N PRO A 107 3.59 -10.54 7.68
CA PRO A 107 3.65 -12.00 7.83
C PRO A 107 3.49 -12.46 9.29
N THR A 108 4.14 -11.77 10.23
CA THR A 108 4.08 -12.14 11.66
C THR A 108 2.66 -12.01 12.20
N THR A 109 2.01 -10.87 11.94
CA THR A 109 0.65 -10.63 12.41
C THR A 109 -0.37 -11.50 11.66
N LEU A 110 -0.21 -11.72 10.34
CA LEU A 110 -1.11 -12.58 9.58
C LEU A 110 -1.05 -14.04 10.08
N LEU A 111 0.14 -14.53 10.41
CA LEU A 111 0.29 -15.87 10.98
C LEU A 111 -0.52 -15.99 12.28
N LEU A 112 -0.41 -15.02 13.19
CA LEU A 112 -1.21 -15.00 14.42
C LEU A 112 -2.71 -14.90 14.14
N VAL A 113 -3.11 -14.05 13.21
CA VAL A 113 -4.51 -13.88 12.82
C VAL A 113 -5.08 -15.16 12.20
N SER A 114 -4.29 -15.90 11.42
CA SER A 114 -4.73 -17.16 10.80
C SER A 114 -5.04 -18.28 11.81
N LEU A 115 -4.54 -18.17 13.05
CA LEU A 115 -4.87 -19.13 14.11
C LEU A 115 -6.27 -18.92 14.68
N VAL A 116 -6.84 -17.74 14.53
CA VAL A 116 -8.14 -17.35 15.10
C VAL A 116 -9.22 -17.06 14.05
N LEU A 117 -8.81 -16.76 12.83
CA LEU A 117 -9.73 -16.46 11.72
C LEU A 117 -9.69 -17.53 10.63
N PRO A 118 -10.78 -18.30 10.46
CA PRO A 118 -10.90 -19.22 9.33
C PRO A 118 -10.92 -18.44 8.00
N GLY A 119 -10.43 -19.09 6.94
CA GLY A 119 -10.38 -18.50 5.59
C GLY A 119 -9.15 -17.64 5.30
N VAL A 120 -8.31 -17.34 6.30
CA VAL A 120 -7.01 -16.68 6.11
C VAL A 120 -5.94 -17.75 5.86
N SER A 121 -5.28 -17.71 4.70
CA SER A 121 -4.29 -18.72 4.31
C SER A 121 -2.88 -18.12 4.21
N PRO A 122 -1.99 -18.41 5.18
CA PRO A 122 -0.59 -17.98 5.10
C PRO A 122 0.14 -18.54 3.87
N LEU A 123 -0.22 -19.75 3.43
CA LEU A 123 0.38 -20.36 2.25
C LEU A 123 0.00 -19.61 0.97
N ASN A 124 -1.28 -19.25 0.82
CA ASN A 124 -1.72 -18.44 -0.32
C ASN A 124 -1.12 -17.02 -0.25
N ALA A 125 -0.89 -16.47 0.95
CA ALA A 125 -0.22 -15.20 1.14
C ALA A 125 1.23 -15.25 0.61
N ILE A 126 1.99 -16.30 0.96
CA ILE A 126 3.35 -16.51 0.45
C ILE A 126 3.34 -16.68 -1.07
N ALA A 127 2.42 -17.50 -1.60
CA ALA A 127 2.28 -17.68 -3.04
C ALA A 127 1.93 -16.35 -3.73
N GLY A 128 1.04 -15.55 -3.18
CA GLY A 128 0.67 -14.23 -3.69
C GLY A 128 1.84 -13.25 -3.70
N ALA A 129 2.65 -13.25 -2.63
CA ALA A 129 3.89 -12.48 -2.57
C ALA A 129 4.86 -12.88 -3.69
N ALA A 130 5.09 -14.20 -3.84
CA ALA A 130 5.98 -14.72 -4.89
C ALA A 130 5.47 -14.39 -6.29
N MET A 131 4.15 -14.50 -6.53
CA MET A 131 3.54 -14.18 -7.83
C MET A 131 3.72 -12.71 -8.21
N LEU A 132 3.32 -11.78 -7.33
CA LEU A 132 3.35 -10.35 -7.67
C LEU A 132 4.78 -9.81 -7.65
N ALA A 133 5.59 -10.16 -6.66
CA ALA A 133 6.99 -9.76 -6.62
C ALA A 133 7.80 -10.39 -7.75
N GLY A 134 7.59 -11.66 -8.05
CA GLY A 134 8.23 -12.36 -9.16
C GLY A 134 7.91 -11.73 -10.50
N PHE A 135 6.64 -11.37 -10.72
CA PHE A 135 6.22 -10.66 -11.93
C PHE A 135 6.90 -9.29 -12.06
N LEU A 136 6.90 -8.48 -10.98
CA LEU A 136 7.57 -7.17 -10.99
C LEU A 136 9.09 -7.30 -11.14
N TRP A 137 9.68 -8.33 -10.54
CA TRP A 137 11.11 -8.62 -10.72
C TRP A 137 11.45 -8.97 -12.17
N LEU A 138 10.62 -9.80 -12.82
CA LEU A 138 10.78 -10.10 -14.25
C LEU A 138 10.68 -8.84 -15.11
N LEU A 139 9.75 -7.94 -14.80
CA LEU A 139 9.66 -6.63 -15.47
C LEU A 139 10.89 -5.77 -15.21
N ASN A 140 11.44 -5.78 -14.00
CA ASN A 140 12.69 -5.07 -13.68
C ASN A 140 13.83 -5.59 -14.54
N VAL A 141 14.00 -6.91 -14.63
CA VAL A 141 15.05 -7.54 -15.46
C VAL A 141 14.83 -7.23 -16.94
N ALA A 142 13.59 -7.39 -17.44
CA ALA A 142 13.25 -7.14 -18.84
C ALA A 142 13.45 -5.66 -19.24
N SER A 143 13.19 -4.74 -18.35
CA SER A 143 13.39 -3.28 -18.55
C SER A 143 14.82 -2.82 -18.26
N LYS A 144 15.76 -3.74 -18.00
CA LYS A 144 17.17 -3.45 -17.63
C LYS A 144 17.27 -2.47 -16.44
N GLY A 145 16.44 -2.69 -15.42
CA GLY A 145 16.41 -1.86 -14.21
C GLY A 145 15.49 -0.63 -14.33
N GLY A 146 14.66 -0.55 -15.36
CA GLY A 146 13.69 0.54 -15.52
C GLY A 146 12.59 0.57 -14.45
N LEU A 147 12.28 -0.58 -13.85
CA LEU A 147 11.42 -0.69 -12.66
C LEU A 147 12.28 -0.75 -11.40
N GLY A 148 11.93 0.00 -10.36
CA GLY A 148 12.68 0.04 -9.10
C GLY A 148 12.56 -1.27 -8.29
N LEU A 149 13.65 -1.69 -7.61
CA LEU A 149 13.58 -2.80 -6.65
C LEU A 149 12.62 -2.49 -5.46
N GLY A 150 12.35 -1.22 -5.19
CA GLY A 150 11.34 -0.79 -4.24
C GLY A 150 9.94 -1.27 -4.63
N ASP A 151 9.59 -1.21 -5.93
CA ASP A 151 8.32 -1.69 -6.45
C ASP A 151 8.19 -3.22 -6.31
N VAL A 152 9.29 -3.96 -6.46
CA VAL A 152 9.31 -5.42 -6.24
C VAL A 152 9.01 -5.74 -4.78
N LYS A 153 9.60 -4.99 -3.82
CA LYS A 153 9.32 -5.14 -2.38
C LYS A 153 7.87 -4.78 -2.04
N ALA A 154 7.36 -3.69 -2.63
CA ALA A 154 5.95 -3.31 -2.49
C ALA A 154 5.02 -4.39 -3.07
N GLY A 155 5.39 -4.95 -4.22
CA GLY A 155 4.68 -6.08 -4.83
C GLY A 155 4.67 -7.31 -3.92
N ALA A 156 5.78 -7.62 -3.24
CA ALA A 156 5.83 -8.70 -2.26
C ALA A 156 4.84 -8.46 -1.12
N LEU A 157 4.84 -7.27 -0.53
CA LEU A 157 3.93 -6.91 0.56
C LEU A 157 2.46 -6.97 0.14
N ILE A 158 2.13 -6.37 -0.99
CA ILE A 158 0.76 -6.31 -1.49
C ILE A 158 0.27 -7.67 -2.00
N GLY A 159 1.14 -8.41 -2.70
CA GLY A 159 0.85 -9.78 -3.12
C GLY A 159 0.60 -10.71 -1.93
N PHE A 160 1.38 -10.54 -0.83
CA PHE A 160 1.17 -11.26 0.41
C PHE A 160 -0.21 -10.99 1.02
N LEU A 161 -0.59 -9.72 1.15
CA LEU A 161 -1.88 -9.34 1.72
C LEU A 161 -3.07 -9.78 0.85
N ALA A 162 -2.99 -9.58 -0.45
CA ALA A 162 -4.02 -10.00 -1.39
C ALA A 162 -4.14 -11.54 -1.43
N GLY A 163 -3.00 -12.24 -1.43
CA GLY A 163 -2.94 -13.71 -1.42
C GLY A 163 -3.52 -14.33 -0.17
N ALA A 164 -3.43 -13.65 0.99
CA ALA A 164 -3.99 -14.12 2.25
C ALA A 164 -5.51 -14.44 2.15
N THR A 165 -6.21 -13.75 1.27
CA THR A 165 -7.63 -13.95 1.01
C THR A 165 -7.85 -14.93 -0.15
N SER A 166 -7.26 -14.65 -1.29
CA SER A 166 -7.29 -15.55 -2.45
C SER A 166 -6.23 -15.19 -3.49
N LEU A 167 -5.75 -16.18 -4.25
CA LEU A 167 -4.84 -15.92 -5.37
C LEU A 167 -5.51 -15.12 -6.50
N ARG A 168 -6.85 -15.20 -6.62
CA ARG A 168 -7.61 -14.35 -7.55
C ARG A 168 -7.46 -12.87 -7.22
N SER A 169 -7.44 -12.52 -5.94
CA SER A 169 -7.24 -11.13 -5.50
C SER A 169 -5.89 -10.58 -5.95
N VAL A 170 -4.83 -11.42 -5.97
CA VAL A 170 -3.51 -11.01 -6.46
C VAL A 170 -3.55 -10.59 -7.93
N TRP A 171 -4.24 -11.36 -8.78
CA TRP A 171 -4.43 -11.02 -10.19
C TRP A 171 -5.21 -9.72 -10.38
N LEU A 172 -6.28 -9.54 -9.62
CA LEU A 172 -7.09 -8.32 -9.69
C LEU A 172 -6.31 -7.09 -9.25
N VAL A 173 -5.54 -7.18 -8.18
CA VAL A 173 -4.66 -6.10 -7.71
C VAL A 173 -3.62 -5.77 -8.78
N GLY A 174 -2.93 -6.78 -9.33
CA GLY A 174 -1.96 -6.56 -10.41
C GLY A 174 -2.59 -5.87 -11.62
N MET A 175 -3.72 -6.40 -12.10
CA MET A 175 -4.43 -5.86 -13.26
C MET A 175 -4.88 -4.41 -13.02
N LEU A 176 -5.51 -4.11 -11.89
CA LEU A 176 -5.98 -2.76 -11.56
C LEU A 176 -4.82 -1.78 -11.40
N ALA A 177 -3.72 -2.20 -10.77
CA ALA A 177 -2.54 -1.36 -10.60
C ALA A 177 -1.92 -0.98 -11.95
N PHE A 178 -1.76 -1.95 -12.86
CA PHE A 178 -1.19 -1.70 -14.18
C PHE A 178 -2.14 -0.88 -15.07
N LEU A 179 -3.44 -1.17 -15.06
CA LEU A 179 -4.43 -0.36 -15.78
C LEU A 179 -4.44 1.09 -15.28
N GLY A 180 -4.39 1.29 -13.96
CA GLY A 180 -4.31 2.63 -13.36
C GLY A 180 -3.05 3.37 -13.78
N ALA A 181 -1.88 2.72 -13.71
CA ALA A 181 -0.61 3.29 -14.13
C ALA A 181 -0.60 3.61 -15.63
N LEU A 182 -1.10 2.71 -16.49
CA LEU A 182 -1.20 2.90 -17.93
C LEU A 182 -2.12 4.07 -18.27
N THR A 183 -3.29 4.15 -17.64
CA THR A 183 -4.24 5.26 -17.81
C THR A 183 -3.60 6.59 -17.40
N PHE A 184 -2.88 6.62 -16.29
CA PHE A 184 -2.16 7.80 -15.83
C PHE A 184 -1.10 8.26 -16.84
N VAL A 185 -0.32 7.33 -17.41
CA VAL A 185 0.66 7.62 -18.47
C VAL A 185 -0.03 8.23 -19.69
N GLY A 186 -1.11 7.60 -20.15
CA GLY A 186 -1.86 8.06 -21.32
C GLY A 186 -2.43 9.48 -21.16
N LEU A 187 -3.00 9.77 -19.97
CA LEU A 187 -3.60 11.07 -19.69
C LEU A 187 -2.57 12.16 -19.41
N SER A 188 -1.50 11.83 -18.66
CA SER A 188 -0.50 12.83 -18.23
C SER A 188 0.50 13.20 -19.30
N ARG A 189 0.56 12.45 -20.42
CA ARG A 189 1.58 12.59 -21.48
C ARG A 189 3.02 12.66 -20.92
N ARG A 190 3.22 12.22 -19.69
CA ARG A 190 4.54 12.24 -19.04
C ARG A 190 5.42 11.15 -19.62
N ARG A 191 6.61 11.52 -20.10
CA ARG A 191 7.68 10.59 -20.52
C ARG A 191 8.61 10.20 -19.36
N LYS A 192 8.35 10.68 -18.14
CA LYS A 192 9.17 10.40 -16.95
C LYS A 192 8.67 9.14 -16.24
N ALA A 193 9.51 8.58 -15.37
CA ALA A 193 9.15 7.44 -14.52
C ALA A 193 7.80 7.66 -13.80
N VAL A 194 6.95 6.64 -13.82
CA VAL A 194 5.62 6.66 -13.22
C VAL A 194 5.72 6.01 -11.85
N PRO A 195 5.27 6.69 -10.78
CA PRO A 195 5.25 6.09 -9.46
C PRO A 195 4.24 4.92 -9.46
N LEU A 196 4.73 3.68 -9.32
CA LEU A 196 3.88 2.49 -9.33
C LEU A 196 3.24 2.23 -7.96
N GLY A 197 3.90 2.67 -6.88
CA GLY A 197 3.43 2.48 -5.51
C GLY A 197 1.98 2.88 -5.27
N PRO A 198 1.55 4.11 -5.59
CA PRO A 198 0.16 4.55 -5.41
C PRO A 198 -0.87 3.64 -6.10
N PHE A 199 -0.55 3.12 -7.28
CA PHE A 199 -1.45 2.24 -8.04
C PHE A 199 -1.52 0.85 -7.40
N LEU A 200 -0.41 0.29 -6.93
CA LEU A 200 -0.38 -1.00 -6.23
C LEU A 200 -1.19 -0.93 -4.93
N TYR A 201 -0.95 0.09 -4.11
CA TYR A 201 -1.64 0.24 -2.84
C TYR A 201 -3.12 0.58 -3.00
N GLY A 202 -3.45 1.46 -3.96
CA GLY A 202 -4.84 1.80 -4.29
C GLY A 202 -5.61 0.58 -4.80
N ALA A 203 -5.02 -0.21 -5.69
CA ALA A 203 -5.63 -1.43 -6.20
C ALA A 203 -5.86 -2.47 -5.08
N TRP A 204 -4.88 -2.65 -4.19
CA TRP A 204 -5.03 -3.52 -3.03
C TRP A 204 -6.20 -3.09 -2.14
N LEU A 205 -6.29 -1.81 -1.80
CA LEU A 205 -7.37 -1.29 -0.97
C LEU A 205 -8.74 -1.51 -1.63
N ILE A 206 -8.86 -1.19 -2.92
CA ILE A 206 -10.10 -1.39 -3.69
C ILE A 206 -10.52 -2.87 -3.68
N VAL A 207 -9.59 -3.78 -4.00
CA VAL A 207 -9.89 -5.22 -4.03
C VAL A 207 -10.27 -5.73 -2.65
N THR A 208 -9.57 -5.30 -1.60
CA THR A 208 -9.86 -5.68 -0.22
C THR A 208 -11.27 -5.24 0.21
N VAL A 209 -11.67 -4.01 -0.12
CA VAL A 209 -12.97 -3.47 0.26
C VAL A 209 -14.12 -4.07 -0.57
N THR A 210 -13.89 -4.30 -1.86
CA THR A 210 -14.95 -4.77 -2.78
C THR A 210 -15.20 -6.26 -2.71
N GLN A 211 -14.16 -7.06 -2.45
CA GLN A 211 -14.33 -8.52 -2.38
C GLN A 211 -14.68 -9.02 -0.98
N GLY A 212 -14.38 -8.21 0.05
CA GLY A 212 -14.37 -8.73 1.41
C GLY A 212 -13.38 -9.89 1.54
N ILE A 213 -13.23 -10.43 2.74
CA ILE A 213 -12.58 -11.75 2.91
C ILE A 213 -13.73 -12.75 3.04
N PRO A 214 -13.76 -13.82 2.23
CA PRO A 214 -14.83 -14.84 2.29
C PRO A 214 -14.91 -15.51 3.65
#